data_9eaa7e9e81106bba93bb9b8c10551def
#
_entry.id   9eaa7e9e81106bba93bb9b8c10551def
#
_cell.length_a   1.000
_cell.length_b   1.000
_cell.length_c   1.000
_cell.angle_alpha   90.00
_cell.angle_beta   90.00
_cell.angle_gamma   90.00
#
_symmetry.space_group_name_H-M   'P 1'
#
loop_
_entity.id
_entity.type
_entity.pdbx_description
1 polymer ?
#
loop_
_entity_poly.entity_id
_entity_poly.type
_entity_poly.pdbx_seq_one_letter_code
_entity_poly.pdbx_strand_id
1 'polypeptide(L)'
;MKKIIRRFLLPGLAVLATGIALSQDRSRKGDTRKYALVPVAKVESTRPPSLEARRFGPDKLIDGKLPANGWRSTWTAWYKDNPTLTFDLGSEKTIGVIRIFFQPWDRSDELAQVKVEVSRDGVNYVDFNTYAGFVSERGEGAWAEMDLRQIKARFFRLSPKFQGWGHLWGEVEFWGIKK
;
A
#
# COMPACT_ATOMS: atom_id res chain seq x y z
N MET A 1 -7.83 -16.18 -73.00
CA MET A 1 -6.65 -15.75 -72.17
C MET A 1 -7.07 -15.64 -70.73
N LYS A 2 -6.70 -16.61 -69.87
CA LYS A 2 -7.02 -16.63 -68.41
C LYS A 2 -5.81 -16.14 -67.67
N LYS A 3 -5.92 -14.99 -66.98
CA LYS A 3 -4.87 -14.49 -66.05
C LYS A 3 -4.95 -15.22 -64.71
N ILE A 4 -3.90 -15.94 -64.38
CA ILE A 4 -3.73 -16.59 -63.09
C ILE A 4 -3.11 -15.58 -62.13
N ILE A 5 -3.85 -15.15 -61.08
CA ILE A 5 -3.35 -14.31 -60.01
C ILE A 5 -2.78 -15.24 -58.93
N ARG A 6 -1.48 -15.28 -58.77
CA ARG A 6 -0.80 -15.94 -57.65
C ARG A 6 -0.93 -15.08 -56.39
N ARG A 7 -1.66 -15.58 -55.40
CA ARG A 7 -1.67 -15.00 -54.05
C ARG A 7 -0.44 -15.47 -53.30
N PHE A 8 0.43 -14.53 -52.95
CA PHE A 8 1.49 -14.76 -51.98
C PHE A 8 0.88 -14.78 -50.59
N LEU A 9 0.93 -15.91 -49.92
CA LEU A 9 0.69 -16.02 -48.49
C LEU A 9 1.98 -15.65 -47.75
N LEU A 10 1.93 -14.55 -47.01
CA LEU A 10 2.95 -14.22 -46.02
C LEU A 10 2.69 -15.04 -44.74
N PRO A 11 3.68 -15.71 -44.14
CA PRO A 11 3.50 -16.38 -42.87
C PRO A 11 3.36 -15.36 -41.76
N GLY A 12 2.19 -15.35 -41.09
CA GLY A 12 1.94 -14.56 -39.92
C GLY A 12 2.87 -14.94 -38.78
N LEU A 13 3.65 -13.99 -38.34
CA LEU A 13 4.45 -14.10 -37.12
C LEU A 13 3.48 -14.08 -35.92
N ALA A 14 3.20 -15.23 -35.33
CA ALA A 14 2.48 -15.33 -34.09
C ALA A 14 3.41 -14.84 -32.96
N VAL A 15 3.22 -13.61 -32.52
CA VAL A 15 3.81 -13.12 -31.27
C VAL A 15 3.07 -13.79 -30.13
N LEU A 16 3.65 -14.85 -29.58
CA LEU A 16 3.26 -15.43 -28.30
C LEU A 16 3.57 -14.41 -27.21
N ALA A 17 2.59 -13.60 -26.84
CA ALA A 17 2.62 -12.86 -25.61
C ALA A 17 2.53 -13.87 -24.46
N THR A 18 3.68 -14.31 -23.96
CA THR A 18 3.77 -15.00 -22.66
C THR A 18 3.43 -13.98 -21.58
N GLY A 19 2.14 -13.87 -21.29
CA GLY A 19 1.65 -13.21 -20.09
C GLY A 19 2.20 -13.99 -18.90
N ILE A 20 3.26 -13.45 -18.27
CA ILE A 20 3.65 -13.87 -16.93
C ILE A 20 2.55 -13.34 -16.02
N ALA A 21 1.55 -14.17 -15.76
CA ALA A 21 0.63 -13.99 -14.66
C ALA A 21 1.48 -14.11 -13.39
N LEU A 22 1.92 -12.98 -12.86
CA LEU A 22 2.42 -12.89 -11.49
C LEU A 22 1.22 -13.22 -10.60
N SER A 23 1.08 -14.49 -10.29
CA SER A 23 0.25 -14.96 -9.19
C SER A 23 0.76 -14.24 -7.95
N GLN A 24 0.10 -13.15 -7.56
CA GLN A 24 0.36 -12.50 -6.28
C GLN A 24 -0.07 -13.49 -5.20
N ASP A 25 0.92 -14.14 -4.62
CA ASP A 25 0.73 -14.98 -3.44
C ASP A 25 0.15 -14.09 -2.33
N ARG A 26 -1.15 -14.24 -2.07
CA ARG A 26 -1.93 -13.48 -1.07
C ARG A 26 -1.42 -13.67 0.36
N SER A 27 -0.41 -14.49 0.58
CA SER A 27 0.09 -14.89 1.90
C SER A 27 1.52 -14.47 2.22
N ARG A 28 2.17 -13.60 1.48
CA ARG A 28 3.49 -13.11 1.89
C ARG A 28 3.39 -12.25 3.15
N LYS A 29 3.20 -12.92 4.29
CA LYS A 29 3.76 -12.43 5.54
C LYS A 29 5.21 -12.12 5.25
N GLY A 30 5.62 -10.86 5.45
CA GLY A 30 7.02 -10.45 5.30
C GLY A 30 7.91 -11.54 5.89
N ASP A 31 9.05 -11.83 5.28
CA ASP A 31 9.89 -12.98 5.70
C ASP A 31 10.16 -12.92 7.21
N THR A 32 9.28 -13.57 7.98
CA THR A 32 9.29 -13.59 9.45
C THR A 32 10.58 -14.19 10.01
N ARG A 33 11.40 -14.82 9.16
CA ARG A 33 12.73 -15.32 9.53
C ARG A 33 13.70 -14.16 9.71
N LYS A 34 13.60 -13.11 8.88
CA LYS A 34 14.51 -11.97 8.84
C LYS A 34 13.98 -10.73 9.58
N TYR A 35 12.68 -10.56 9.63
CA TYR A 35 12.03 -9.36 10.16
C TYR A 35 11.17 -9.67 11.39
N ALA A 36 11.00 -8.66 12.25
CA ALA A 36 10.06 -8.66 13.37
C ALA A 36 9.20 -7.40 13.31
N LEU A 37 7.96 -7.53 13.76
CA LEU A 37 7.05 -6.39 13.88
C LEU A 37 7.64 -5.38 14.87
N VAL A 38 7.67 -4.12 14.48
CA VAL A 38 8.12 -2.99 15.31
C VAL A 38 6.88 -2.23 15.77
N PRO A 39 6.67 -2.09 17.08
CA PRO A 39 5.55 -1.33 17.59
C PRO A 39 5.67 0.15 17.21
N VAL A 40 4.56 0.76 16.84
CA VAL A 40 4.42 2.19 16.60
C VAL A 40 3.94 2.85 17.88
N ALA A 41 4.61 3.89 18.33
CA ALA A 41 4.26 4.60 19.57
C ALA A 41 3.11 5.61 19.35
N LYS A 42 3.04 6.21 18.17
CA LYS A 42 2.04 7.24 17.84
C LYS A 42 1.84 7.32 16.33
N VAL A 43 0.60 7.62 15.94
CA VAL A 43 0.27 8.00 14.57
C VAL A 43 -0.54 9.30 14.57
N GLU A 44 -0.24 10.18 13.63
CA GLU A 44 -0.95 11.43 13.40
C GLU A 44 -1.35 11.54 11.93
N SER A 45 -2.46 12.24 11.69
CA SER A 45 -2.97 12.50 10.35
C SER A 45 -3.17 13.98 10.13
N THR A 46 -2.77 14.49 8.97
CA THR A 46 -2.99 15.91 8.59
C THR A 46 -4.46 16.24 8.33
N ARG A 47 -5.29 15.23 8.16
CA ARG A 47 -6.74 15.35 7.96
C ARG A 47 -7.47 14.38 8.88
N PRO A 48 -8.56 14.82 9.51
CA PRO A 48 -9.38 13.89 10.29
C PRO A 48 -9.99 12.83 9.38
N PRO A 49 -10.19 11.60 9.87
CA PRO A 49 -10.98 10.60 9.16
C PRO A 49 -12.39 11.12 8.83
N SER A 50 -12.98 10.59 7.77
CA SER A 50 -14.31 10.97 7.29
C SER A 50 -15.41 10.76 8.32
N LEU A 51 -16.53 11.46 8.17
CA LEU A 51 -17.63 11.53 9.14
C LEU A 51 -18.14 10.17 9.59
N GLU A 52 -18.32 9.23 8.66
CA GLU A 52 -18.82 7.89 8.94
C GLU A 52 -17.81 7.01 9.70
N ALA A 53 -16.53 7.34 9.57
CA ALA A 53 -15.42 6.64 10.24
C ALA A 53 -14.80 7.46 11.40
N ARG A 54 -15.38 8.59 11.81
CA ARG A 54 -14.81 9.46 12.86
C ARG A 54 -14.64 8.78 14.21
N ARG A 55 -15.41 7.75 14.49
CA ARG A 55 -15.23 6.92 15.68
C ARG A 55 -13.97 6.06 15.67
N PHE A 56 -13.32 5.97 14.52
CA PHE A 56 -12.09 5.22 14.34
C PHE A 56 -10.99 6.20 13.91
N GLY A 57 -10.24 6.68 14.89
CA GLY A 57 -9.11 7.57 14.68
C GLY A 57 -7.92 6.86 14.01
N PRO A 58 -6.86 7.63 13.67
CA PRO A 58 -5.64 7.05 13.09
C PRO A 58 -4.97 5.99 13.98
N ASP A 59 -5.20 6.03 15.30
CA ASP A 59 -4.72 5.04 16.27
C ASP A 59 -5.16 3.60 15.95
N LYS A 60 -6.28 3.44 15.23
CA LYS A 60 -6.73 2.14 14.73
C LYS A 60 -5.82 1.51 13.69
N LEU A 61 -4.98 2.31 13.06
CA LEU A 61 -4.00 1.83 12.07
C LEU A 61 -2.80 1.11 12.70
N ILE A 62 -2.69 1.13 14.02
CA ILE A 62 -1.53 0.59 14.75
C ILE A 62 -1.96 -0.26 15.95
N ASP A 63 -3.22 -0.72 16.02
CA ASP A 63 -3.75 -1.48 17.15
C ASP A 63 -3.53 -3.00 17.03
N GLY A 64 -2.92 -3.45 15.95
CA GLY A 64 -2.60 -4.86 15.67
C GLY A 64 -3.81 -5.69 15.26
N LYS A 65 -4.92 -5.07 14.86
CA LYS A 65 -6.17 -5.75 14.53
C LYS A 65 -6.61 -5.44 13.11
N LEU A 66 -6.79 -6.47 12.32
CA LEU A 66 -7.41 -6.32 11.01
C LEU A 66 -8.91 -6.07 11.16
N PRO A 67 -9.48 -5.11 10.39
CA PRO A 67 -10.91 -4.92 10.36
C PRO A 67 -11.61 -6.16 9.81
N ALA A 68 -12.82 -6.41 10.30
CA ALA A 68 -13.69 -7.42 9.69
C ALA A 68 -14.13 -6.96 8.29
N ASN A 69 -14.55 -7.90 7.45
CA ASN A 69 -15.03 -7.59 6.11
C ASN A 69 -16.22 -6.61 6.15
N GLY A 70 -16.22 -5.70 5.17
CA GLY A 70 -17.27 -4.69 5.00
C GLY A 70 -16.89 -3.32 5.54
N TRP A 71 -17.27 -2.31 4.78
CA TRP A 71 -16.93 -0.90 5.03
C TRP A 71 -17.47 -0.31 6.35
N ARG A 72 -18.44 -0.97 6.99
CA ARG A 72 -18.99 -0.57 8.30
C ARG A 72 -18.20 -1.08 9.50
N SER A 73 -17.12 -1.79 9.25
CA SER A 73 -16.22 -2.34 10.25
C SER A 73 -15.25 -1.27 10.81
N THR A 74 -14.20 -1.70 11.46
CA THR A 74 -13.20 -0.85 12.16
C THR A 74 -12.16 -0.21 11.21
N TRP A 75 -12.57 0.18 10.01
CA TRP A 75 -11.72 0.89 9.06
C TRP A 75 -11.54 2.35 9.42
N THR A 76 -10.34 2.87 9.23
CA THR A 76 -10.08 4.31 9.18
C THR A 76 -10.22 4.76 7.74
N ALA A 77 -11.09 5.73 7.46
CA ALA A 77 -11.47 6.13 6.12
C ALA A 77 -11.24 7.61 5.86
N TRP A 78 -10.80 7.94 4.64
CA TRP A 78 -10.76 9.29 4.12
C TRP A 78 -11.50 9.34 2.78
N TYR A 79 -12.44 10.28 2.69
CA TYR A 79 -13.32 10.46 1.55
C TYR A 79 -12.89 11.69 0.76
N LYS A 80 -12.52 11.51 -0.51
CA LYS A 80 -12.00 12.58 -1.39
C LYS A 80 -10.79 13.34 -0.83
N ASP A 81 -10.05 12.73 0.08
CA ASP A 81 -8.93 13.38 0.76
C ASP A 81 -7.72 12.43 0.80
N ASN A 82 -6.54 12.98 0.63
CA ASN A 82 -5.28 12.24 0.70
C ASN A 82 -4.48 12.78 1.90
N PRO A 83 -4.67 12.23 3.10
CA PRO A 83 -3.93 12.68 4.27
C PRO A 83 -2.46 12.30 4.17
N THR A 84 -1.61 13.07 4.82
CA THR A 84 -0.28 12.58 5.20
C THR A 84 -0.38 12.00 6.59
N LEU A 85 0.07 10.77 6.75
CA LEU A 85 0.12 10.05 8.03
C LEU A 85 1.55 10.03 8.53
N THR A 86 1.76 10.49 9.78
CA THR A 86 3.07 10.49 10.43
C THR A 86 3.09 9.43 11.53
N PHE A 87 4.01 8.49 11.43
CA PHE A 87 4.22 7.41 12.39
C PHE A 87 5.51 7.67 13.18
N ASP A 88 5.42 7.69 14.52
CA ASP A 88 6.55 7.74 15.44
C ASP A 88 6.78 6.34 16.02
N LEU A 89 7.96 5.78 15.83
CA LEU A 89 8.37 4.48 16.37
C LEU A 89 8.92 4.58 17.81
N GLY A 90 8.81 5.77 18.45
CA GLY A 90 9.31 6.02 19.80
C GLY A 90 10.83 6.13 19.91
N SER A 91 11.56 5.44 19.06
CA SER A 91 13.03 5.53 18.94
C SER A 91 13.46 5.16 17.54
N GLU A 92 14.69 5.48 17.18
CA GLU A 92 15.28 5.11 15.89
C GLU A 92 15.33 3.59 15.71
N LYS A 93 14.79 3.09 14.60
CA LYS A 93 14.72 1.68 14.23
C LYS A 93 15.21 1.49 12.79
N THR A 94 15.73 0.29 12.50
CA THR A 94 16.04 -0.12 11.12
C THR A 94 14.85 -0.86 10.55
N ILE A 95 14.13 -0.23 9.61
CA ILE A 95 12.92 -0.77 8.99
C ILE A 95 13.26 -1.31 7.60
N GLY A 96 12.87 -2.55 7.35
CA GLY A 96 13.02 -3.19 6.05
C GLY A 96 11.76 -3.13 5.21
N VAL A 97 10.59 -3.22 5.85
CA VAL A 97 9.31 -3.28 5.16
C VAL A 97 8.26 -2.47 5.91
N ILE A 98 7.43 -1.74 5.16
CA ILE A 98 6.14 -1.19 5.63
C ILE A 98 5.03 -1.91 4.88
N ARG A 99 3.96 -2.26 5.59
CA ARG A 99 2.75 -2.86 5.01
C ARG A 99 1.54 -2.04 5.40
N ILE A 100 0.63 -1.86 4.47
CA ILE A 100 -0.65 -1.19 4.68
C ILE A 100 -1.74 -2.16 4.31
N PHE A 101 -2.61 -2.51 5.25
CA PHE A 101 -3.84 -3.23 4.95
C PHE A 101 -4.89 -2.23 4.51
N PHE A 102 -5.33 -2.31 3.26
CA PHE A 102 -6.26 -1.36 2.66
C PHE A 102 -7.37 -2.06 1.90
N GLN A 103 -8.47 -1.35 1.71
CA GLN A 103 -9.59 -1.78 0.89
C GLN A 103 -10.08 -0.59 0.05
N PRO A 104 -10.29 -0.73 -1.27
CA PRO A 104 -10.95 0.29 -2.06
C PRO A 104 -12.41 0.43 -1.61
N TRP A 105 -12.90 1.69 -1.59
CA TRP A 105 -14.31 1.95 -1.26
C TRP A 105 -15.22 1.50 -2.40
N ASP A 106 -14.84 1.80 -3.62
CA ASP A 106 -15.56 1.40 -4.84
C ASP A 106 -14.59 0.82 -5.89
N ARG A 107 -15.14 0.28 -6.98
CA ARG A 107 -14.37 -0.35 -8.09
C ARG A 107 -13.43 0.61 -8.80
N SER A 108 -13.75 1.91 -8.77
CA SER A 108 -12.92 2.97 -9.35
C SER A 108 -11.84 3.48 -8.40
N ASP A 109 -11.84 3.01 -7.16
CA ASP A 109 -10.90 3.48 -6.15
C ASP A 109 -9.64 2.63 -6.18
N GLU A 110 -8.51 3.29 -6.33
CA GLU A 110 -7.19 2.64 -6.37
C GLU A 110 -6.24 3.36 -5.43
N LEU A 111 -5.46 2.61 -4.67
CA LEU A 111 -4.26 3.12 -4.04
C LEU A 111 -3.18 3.24 -5.12
N ALA A 112 -3.18 4.37 -5.83
CA ALA A 112 -2.31 4.58 -6.97
C ALA A 112 -0.83 4.62 -6.58
N GLN A 113 -0.52 5.29 -5.47
CA GLN A 113 0.85 5.38 -4.95
C GLN A 113 0.88 5.75 -3.47
N VAL A 114 2.01 5.46 -2.83
CA VAL A 114 2.36 5.94 -1.48
C VAL A 114 3.75 6.55 -1.53
N LYS A 115 3.86 7.85 -1.25
CA LYS A 115 5.14 8.51 -1.02
C LYS A 115 5.56 8.23 0.41
N VAL A 116 6.82 7.85 0.60
CA VAL A 116 7.45 7.62 1.89
C VAL A 116 8.53 8.66 2.12
N GLU A 117 8.43 9.36 3.24
CA GLU A 117 9.45 10.28 3.75
C GLU A 117 9.90 9.78 5.13
N VAL A 118 11.15 10.03 5.48
CA VAL A 118 11.73 9.59 6.73
C VAL A 118 12.40 10.73 7.49
N SER A 119 12.40 10.65 8.82
CA SER A 119 13.08 11.61 9.66
C SER A 119 13.63 10.93 10.93
N ARG A 120 14.69 11.52 11.53
CA ARG A 120 15.23 11.11 12.81
C ARG A 120 14.69 11.97 13.97
N ASP A 121 14.38 13.23 13.69
CA ASP A 121 14.01 14.25 14.68
C ASP A 121 12.52 14.64 14.65
N GLY A 122 11.77 14.18 13.63
CA GLY A 122 10.36 14.53 13.44
C GLY A 122 10.11 15.91 12.84
N VAL A 123 11.16 16.64 12.50
CA VAL A 123 11.12 18.00 11.93
C VAL A 123 11.64 18.00 10.49
N ASN A 124 12.85 17.47 10.30
CA ASN A 124 13.52 17.42 9.01
C ASN A 124 13.24 16.10 8.33
N TYR A 125 12.33 16.12 7.33
CA TYR A 125 11.96 14.97 6.55
C TYR A 125 12.67 14.97 5.21
N VAL A 126 13.14 13.81 4.80
CA VAL A 126 13.74 13.59 3.49
C VAL A 126 12.89 12.57 2.70
N ASP A 127 12.72 12.83 1.42
CA ASP A 127 12.07 11.92 0.50
C ASP A 127 12.87 10.62 0.43
N PHE A 128 12.21 9.50 0.66
CA PHE A 128 12.84 8.19 0.55
C PHE A 128 12.49 7.51 -0.79
N ASN A 129 11.21 7.29 -1.04
CA ASN A 129 10.73 6.66 -2.27
C ASN A 129 9.22 6.88 -2.46
N THR A 130 8.76 6.60 -3.69
CA THR A 130 7.33 6.50 -4.01
C THR A 130 7.05 5.12 -4.56
N TYR A 131 6.11 4.42 -3.96
CA TYR A 131 5.68 3.08 -4.34
C TYR A 131 4.33 3.14 -5.03
N ALA A 132 4.12 2.29 -6.03
CA ALA A 132 2.91 2.23 -6.84
C ALA A 132 2.57 0.79 -7.25
N GLY A 133 1.42 0.60 -7.90
CA GLY A 133 1.01 -0.71 -8.39
C GLY A 133 0.36 -1.60 -7.34
N PHE A 134 -0.27 -1.01 -6.33
CA PHE A 134 -1.02 -1.75 -5.32
C PHE A 134 -2.38 -2.17 -5.89
N VAL A 135 -2.68 -3.45 -5.78
CA VAL A 135 -3.92 -4.04 -6.32
C VAL A 135 -4.74 -4.64 -5.18
N SER A 136 -6.03 -4.33 -5.16
CA SER A 136 -7.02 -4.97 -4.29
C SER A 136 -8.30 -5.20 -5.06
N GLU A 137 -8.97 -6.31 -4.79
CA GLU A 137 -10.30 -6.57 -5.32
C GLU A 137 -11.37 -5.87 -4.47
N ARG A 138 -12.46 -5.44 -5.10
CA ARG A 138 -13.56 -4.76 -4.41
C ARG A 138 -14.09 -5.61 -3.26
N GLY A 139 -14.22 -4.98 -2.09
CA GLY A 139 -14.79 -5.62 -0.90
C GLY A 139 -13.83 -6.55 -0.18
N GLU A 140 -12.62 -6.73 -0.71
CA GLU A 140 -11.56 -7.51 -0.06
C GLU A 140 -10.43 -6.59 0.38
N GLY A 141 -9.94 -6.78 1.61
CA GLY A 141 -8.73 -6.11 2.07
C GLY A 141 -7.49 -6.77 1.47
N ALA A 142 -6.51 -5.95 1.11
CA ALA A 142 -5.22 -6.41 0.60
C ALA A 142 -4.07 -5.70 1.31
N TRP A 143 -2.89 -6.33 1.29
CA TRP A 143 -1.68 -5.71 1.79
C TRP A 143 -0.91 -5.02 0.66
N ALA A 144 -0.70 -3.71 0.80
CA ALA A 144 0.32 -2.99 0.06
C ALA A 144 1.65 -3.12 0.80
N GLU A 145 2.66 -3.68 0.16
CA GLU A 145 3.98 -3.90 0.75
C GLU A 145 5.02 -3.01 0.09
N MET A 146 5.83 -2.35 0.93
CA MET A 146 6.87 -1.41 0.51
C MET A 146 8.22 -1.84 1.09
N ASP A 147 9.17 -2.23 0.24
CA ASP A 147 10.55 -2.56 0.64
C ASP A 147 11.36 -1.28 0.84
N LEU A 148 11.79 -1.03 2.07
CA LEU A 148 12.58 0.13 2.46
C LEU A 148 14.09 -0.13 2.48
N ARG A 149 14.54 -1.31 2.07
CA ARG A 149 15.97 -1.64 1.99
C ARG A 149 16.75 -1.34 3.26
N GLN A 150 16.09 -1.50 4.43
CA GLN A 150 16.71 -1.33 5.76
C GLN A 150 17.07 0.12 6.12
N ILE A 151 16.16 1.05 5.89
CA ILE A 151 16.34 2.44 6.30
C ILE A 151 16.30 2.59 7.83
N LYS A 152 17.18 3.44 8.37
CA LYS A 152 17.24 3.75 9.80
C LYS A 152 16.64 5.11 10.07
N ALA A 153 15.49 5.13 10.76
CA ALA A 153 14.74 6.33 11.12
C ALA A 153 13.87 6.11 12.37
N ARG A 154 13.37 7.19 12.96
CA ARG A 154 12.35 7.15 14.01
C ARG A 154 10.98 7.50 13.46
N PHE A 155 10.89 8.47 12.57
CA PHE A 155 9.63 8.98 12.04
C PHE A 155 9.49 8.62 10.56
N PHE A 156 8.27 8.22 10.18
CA PHE A 156 7.91 7.89 8.81
C PHE A 156 6.65 8.67 8.44
N ARG A 157 6.66 9.37 7.31
CA ARG A 157 5.47 9.95 6.70
C ARG A 157 5.05 9.12 5.51
N LEU A 158 3.79 8.75 5.48
CA LEU A 158 3.15 8.09 4.36
C LEU A 158 2.10 9.03 3.77
N SER A 159 2.32 9.43 2.51
CA SER A 159 1.40 10.27 1.76
C SER A 159 0.80 9.46 0.61
N PRO A 160 -0.38 8.84 0.83
CA PRO A 160 -1.06 8.10 -0.21
C PRO A 160 -1.63 9.05 -1.26
N LYS A 161 -1.71 8.54 -2.49
CA LYS A 161 -2.50 9.14 -3.56
C LYS A 161 -3.52 8.13 -4.03
N PHE A 162 -4.77 8.46 -3.84
CA PHE A 162 -5.89 7.64 -4.31
C PHE A 162 -6.49 8.23 -5.58
N GLN A 163 -6.99 7.33 -6.42
CA GLN A 163 -7.92 7.64 -7.48
C GLN A 163 -9.30 7.20 -7.03
N GLY A 164 -10.35 7.99 -7.37
CA GLY A 164 -11.73 7.66 -7.00
C GLY A 164 -12.25 8.45 -5.81
N TRP A 165 -13.17 7.81 -5.06
CA TRP A 165 -13.98 8.49 -4.04
C TRP A 165 -13.40 8.42 -2.63
N GLY A 166 -12.64 7.38 -2.32
CA GLY A 166 -12.09 7.21 -0.99
C GLY A 166 -11.35 5.90 -0.80
N HIS A 167 -10.85 5.74 0.38
CA HIS A 167 -10.06 4.58 0.76
C HIS A 167 -10.25 4.23 2.22
N LEU A 168 -10.13 2.95 2.49
CA LEU A 168 -10.22 2.38 3.81
C LEU A 168 -8.86 1.81 4.17
N TRP A 169 -8.31 2.22 5.30
CA TRP A 169 -7.09 1.65 5.87
C TRP A 169 -7.44 0.93 7.16
N GLY A 170 -6.94 -0.30 7.29
CA GLY A 170 -7.22 -1.16 8.43
C GLY A 170 -6.07 -1.28 9.40
N GLU A 171 -4.85 -1.40 8.88
CA GLU A 171 -3.65 -1.60 9.69
C GLU A 171 -2.41 -1.11 8.93
N VAL A 172 -1.42 -0.60 9.66
CA VAL A 172 -0.09 -0.25 9.12
C VAL A 172 0.97 -0.90 9.98
N GLU A 173 1.76 -1.76 9.37
CA GLU A 173 2.81 -2.53 10.03
C GLU A 173 4.19 -2.06 9.60
N PHE A 174 5.09 -1.93 10.57
CA PHE A 174 6.52 -1.67 10.37
C PHE A 174 7.33 -2.92 10.73
N TRP A 175 8.10 -3.43 9.81
CA TRP A 175 8.89 -4.65 9.98
C TRP A 175 10.37 -4.31 9.99
N GLY A 176 11.00 -4.43 11.16
CA GLY A 176 12.41 -4.19 11.39
C GLY A 176 13.23 -5.47 11.36
N ILE A 177 14.55 -5.33 11.17
CA ILE A 177 15.46 -6.46 11.19
C ILE A 177 15.54 -7.04 12.61
N LYS A 178 15.44 -8.37 12.70
CA LYS A 178 15.73 -9.08 13.95
C LYS A 178 17.20 -8.89 14.31
N LYS A 179 17.46 -8.49 15.54
CA LYS A 179 18.80 -8.49 16.12
C LYS A 179 19.20 -9.89 16.52
#